data_b3a3f391725b9acfd748f95ba548bc5a
#
_entry.id   b3a3f391725b9acfd748f95ba548bc5a
#
_cell.length_a   1.000
_cell.length_b   1.000
_cell.length_c   1.000
_cell.angle_alpha   90.00
_cell.angle_beta   90.00
_cell.angle_gamma   90.00
#
_symmetry.space_group_name_H-M   'P 1'
#
loop_
_entity.id
_entity.type
_entity.pdbx_description
1 polymer ?
#
loop_
_entity_poly.entity_id
_entity_poly.type
_entity_poly.pdbx_seq_one_letter_code
_entity_poly.pdbx_strand_id
1 'polypeptide(L)'
;MQRLIVDKDNAPSVDEIMSVLDSEIVEYEFDDYCLHIEFSEEGDAFIGWIDNYNEEFFYFDNGSGNTESVDLIINVCLEERMMCYDSNVLKEIVLYFCETGERNPDYDWIEDPLE
;
A
#
# COMPACT_ATOMS: atom_id res chain seq x y z
N MET A 1 -13.30 -1.21 6.45
CA MET A 1 -12.36 -0.47 5.58
C MET A 1 -12.22 0.96 6.09
N GLN A 2 -11.03 1.48 6.15
CA GLN A 2 -10.72 2.87 6.49
C GLN A 2 -10.29 3.61 5.23
N ARG A 3 -10.79 4.83 5.04
CA ARG A 3 -10.39 5.68 3.91
C ARG A 3 -10.04 7.07 4.44
N LEU A 4 -8.84 7.54 4.10
CA LEU A 4 -8.34 8.83 4.53
C LEU A 4 -7.96 9.67 3.32
N ILE A 5 -8.47 10.90 3.28
CA ILE A 5 -8.11 11.87 2.25
C ILE A 5 -6.98 12.71 2.83
N VAL A 6 -5.84 12.70 2.16
CA VAL A 6 -4.65 13.40 2.61
C VAL A 6 -4.12 14.33 1.53
N ASP A 7 -3.37 15.33 1.94
CA ASP A 7 -2.60 16.17 1.05
C ASP A 7 -1.36 16.68 1.81
N LYS A 8 -0.51 17.45 1.13
CA LYS A 8 0.73 17.93 1.76
C LYS A 8 0.49 18.84 2.97
N ASP A 9 -0.71 19.45 3.07
CA ASP A 9 -1.08 20.32 4.19
C ASP A 9 -1.80 19.55 5.31
N ASN A 10 -2.32 18.37 5.00
CA ASN A 10 -3.10 17.53 5.91
C ASN A 10 -2.50 16.13 6.05
N ALA A 11 -1.18 16.00 5.97
CA ALA A 11 -0.54 14.71 6.16
C ALA A 11 -0.79 14.18 7.58
N PRO A 12 -1.20 12.92 7.74
CA PRO A 12 -1.44 12.37 9.07
C PRO A 12 -0.14 12.21 9.86
N SER A 13 -0.23 12.29 11.18
CA SER A 13 0.90 12.00 12.06
C SER A 13 1.21 10.50 12.06
N VAL A 14 2.40 10.15 12.56
CA VAL A 14 2.77 8.74 12.72
C VAL A 14 1.75 8.00 13.59
N ASP A 15 1.28 8.63 14.68
CA ASP A 15 0.30 8.02 15.56
C ASP A 15 -1.04 7.77 14.86
N GLU A 16 -1.49 8.71 14.04
CA GLU A 16 -2.71 8.52 13.24
C GLU A 16 -2.56 7.38 12.25
N ILE A 17 -1.42 7.29 11.57
CA ILE A 17 -1.13 6.19 10.64
C ILE A 17 -1.16 4.86 11.38
N MET A 18 -0.48 4.77 12.52
CA MET A 18 -0.42 3.53 13.28
C MET A 18 -1.80 3.10 13.81
N SER A 19 -2.65 4.07 14.14
CA SER A 19 -3.98 3.75 14.68
C SER A 19 -4.91 3.10 13.64
N VAL A 20 -4.77 3.45 12.36
CA VAL A 20 -5.63 2.90 11.30
C VAL A 20 -5.08 1.60 10.70
N LEU A 21 -3.81 1.26 10.96
CA LEU A 21 -3.20 0.03 10.45
C LEU A 21 -3.75 -1.25 11.13
N ASP A 22 -4.62 -1.11 12.13
CA ASP A 22 -5.32 -2.25 12.74
C ASP A 22 -6.54 -2.68 11.92
N SER A 23 -6.92 -1.93 10.88
CA SER A 23 -8.04 -2.26 10.00
C SER A 23 -7.65 -3.30 8.96
N GLU A 24 -8.61 -4.06 8.45
CA GLU A 24 -8.35 -5.08 7.42
C GLU A 24 -7.90 -4.45 6.10
N ILE A 25 -8.53 -3.32 5.73
CA ILE A 25 -8.21 -2.56 4.54
C ILE A 25 -8.13 -1.09 4.92
N VAL A 26 -7.07 -0.43 4.47
CA VAL A 26 -6.88 1.02 4.64
C VAL A 26 -6.56 1.61 3.27
N GLU A 27 -7.23 2.72 2.94
CA GLU A 27 -6.95 3.47 1.73
C GLU A 27 -6.62 4.91 2.08
N TYR A 28 -5.53 5.43 1.51
CA TYR A 28 -5.17 6.85 1.58
C TYR A 28 -5.36 7.45 0.20
N GLU A 29 -6.04 8.59 0.12
CA GLU A 29 -6.27 9.29 -1.14
C GLU A 29 -5.51 10.62 -1.15
N PHE A 30 -4.77 10.87 -2.23
CA PHE A 30 -4.04 12.12 -2.45
C PHE A 30 -4.28 12.52 -3.92
N ASP A 31 -5.15 13.51 -4.13
CA ASP A 31 -5.60 13.93 -5.48
C ASP A 31 -6.15 12.73 -6.27
N ASP A 32 -5.56 12.40 -7.42
CA ASP A 32 -5.98 11.27 -8.25
C ASP A 32 -5.29 9.96 -7.88
N TYR A 33 -4.45 9.99 -6.85
CA TYR A 33 -3.67 8.82 -6.41
C TYR A 33 -4.29 8.19 -5.18
N CYS A 34 -4.18 6.88 -5.10
CA CYS A 34 -4.66 6.12 -3.94
C CYS A 34 -3.60 5.11 -3.53
N LEU A 35 -3.33 5.02 -2.24
CA LEU A 35 -2.50 3.97 -1.66
C LEU A 35 -3.44 3.00 -0.94
N HIS A 36 -3.53 1.77 -1.45
CA HIS A 36 -4.42 0.74 -0.94
C HIS A 36 -3.59 -0.29 -0.18
N ILE A 37 -3.99 -0.56 1.07
CA ILE A 37 -3.28 -1.50 1.94
C ILE A 37 -4.27 -2.54 2.45
N GLU A 38 -3.94 -3.81 2.27
CA GLU A 38 -4.70 -4.93 2.83
C GLU A 38 -3.81 -5.77 3.73
N PHE A 39 -4.35 -6.22 4.86
CA PHE A 39 -3.61 -6.99 5.84
C PHE A 39 -4.01 -8.45 5.82
N SER A 40 -3.03 -9.34 6.03
CA SER A 40 -3.27 -10.74 6.28
C SER A 40 -3.65 -10.95 7.75
N GLU A 41 -4.06 -12.17 8.10
CA GLU A 41 -4.37 -12.52 9.49
C GLU A 41 -3.17 -12.38 10.42
N GLU A 42 -1.96 -12.53 9.87
CA GLU A 42 -0.70 -12.37 10.61
C GLU A 42 -0.26 -10.90 10.72
N GLY A 43 -0.97 -9.99 10.04
CA GLY A 43 -0.63 -8.57 10.08
C GLY A 43 0.36 -8.12 9.00
N ASP A 44 0.71 -8.98 8.07
CA ASP A 44 1.54 -8.62 6.92
C ASP A 44 0.70 -7.84 5.90
N ALA A 45 1.31 -6.97 5.13
CA ALA A 45 0.60 -6.02 4.29
C ALA A 45 0.84 -6.24 2.80
N PHE A 46 -0.22 -6.16 2.03
CA PHE A 46 -0.17 -5.94 0.58
C PHE A 46 -0.36 -4.44 0.34
N ILE A 47 0.49 -3.84 -0.50
CA ILE A 47 0.46 -2.40 -0.77
C ILE A 47 0.30 -2.17 -2.26
N GLY A 48 -0.78 -1.49 -2.65
CA GLY A 48 -1.03 -1.08 -4.02
C GLY A 48 -1.06 0.43 -4.16
N TRP A 49 -0.44 0.95 -5.21
CA TRP A 49 -0.50 2.37 -5.57
C TRP A 49 -1.28 2.49 -6.87
N ILE A 50 -2.27 3.38 -6.89
CA ILE A 50 -3.21 3.53 -7.98
C ILE A 50 -3.22 4.97 -8.45
N ASP A 51 -3.02 5.17 -9.77
CA ASP A 51 -3.25 6.45 -10.43
C ASP A 51 -4.58 6.37 -11.17
N ASN A 52 -5.62 6.97 -10.61
CA ASN A 52 -6.96 6.91 -11.16
C ASN A 52 -7.10 7.73 -12.45
N TYR A 53 -6.26 8.74 -12.64
CA TYR A 53 -6.30 9.57 -13.85
C TYR A 53 -5.73 8.83 -15.06
N ASN A 54 -4.57 8.18 -14.90
CA ASN A 54 -3.91 7.45 -15.98
C ASN A 54 -4.26 5.96 -16.01
N GLU A 55 -5.06 5.48 -15.03
CA GLU A 55 -5.45 4.08 -14.90
C GLU A 55 -4.24 3.16 -14.77
N GLU A 56 -3.26 3.55 -13.95
CA GLU A 56 -2.06 2.77 -13.67
C GLU A 56 -2.14 2.14 -12.29
N PHE A 57 -1.67 0.89 -12.19
CA PHE A 57 -1.63 0.13 -10.94
C PHE A 57 -0.22 -0.40 -10.71
N PHE A 58 0.34 -0.15 -9.53
CA PHE A 58 1.64 -0.66 -9.13
C PHE A 58 1.52 -1.31 -7.76
N TYR A 59 2.26 -2.39 -7.56
CA TYR A 59 2.26 -3.14 -6.30
C TYR A 59 3.65 -3.16 -5.72
N PHE A 60 3.73 -3.09 -4.38
CA PHE A 60 5.00 -3.22 -3.67
C PHE A 60 5.64 -4.57 -3.99
N ASP A 61 6.96 -4.56 -4.22
CA ASP A 61 7.78 -5.75 -4.48
C ASP A 61 8.79 -5.90 -3.35
N ASN A 62 8.70 -7.00 -2.60
CA ASN A 62 9.61 -7.26 -1.48
C ASN A 62 10.98 -7.80 -1.93
N GLY A 63 11.17 -8.03 -3.22
CA GLY A 63 12.44 -8.48 -3.77
C GLY A 63 12.67 -9.99 -3.70
N SER A 64 11.71 -10.77 -3.17
CA SER A 64 11.87 -12.22 -3.06
C SER A 64 11.79 -12.95 -4.40
N GLY A 65 11.10 -12.36 -5.38
CA GLY A 65 10.84 -13.00 -6.66
C GLY A 65 9.89 -14.19 -6.58
N ASN A 66 9.26 -14.41 -5.43
CA ASN A 66 8.39 -15.56 -5.20
C ASN A 66 6.97 -15.23 -5.71
N THR A 67 6.51 -16.03 -6.68
CA THR A 67 5.19 -15.85 -7.30
C THR A 67 4.13 -16.82 -6.77
N GLU A 68 4.41 -17.52 -5.67
CA GLU A 68 3.42 -18.38 -5.02
C GLU A 68 2.24 -17.55 -4.52
N SER A 69 1.04 -18.11 -4.63
CA SER A 69 -0.18 -17.43 -4.21
C SER A 69 -0.26 -17.27 -2.70
N VAL A 70 -0.68 -16.08 -2.28
CA VAL A 70 -0.96 -15.76 -0.88
C VAL A 70 -2.38 -15.24 -0.79
N ASP A 71 -3.13 -15.71 0.19
CA ASP A 71 -4.49 -15.26 0.42
C ASP A 71 -4.52 -14.24 1.56
N LEU A 72 -5.17 -13.12 1.32
CA LEU A 72 -5.45 -12.13 2.34
C LEU A 72 -6.86 -12.33 2.89
N ILE A 73 -7.24 -11.51 3.87
CA ILE A 73 -8.56 -11.61 4.49
C ILE A 73 -9.68 -11.41 3.45
N ILE A 74 -9.47 -10.45 2.53
CA ILE A 74 -10.50 -10.07 1.55
C ILE A 74 -10.12 -10.51 0.14
N ASN A 75 -8.87 -10.21 -0.29
CA ASN A 75 -8.39 -10.59 -1.60
C ASN A 75 -7.64 -11.91 -1.54
N VAL A 76 -7.72 -12.66 -2.63
CA VAL A 76 -7.06 -13.96 -2.78
C VAL A 76 -6.18 -13.93 -4.03
N CYS A 77 -5.26 -14.90 -4.12
CA CYS A 77 -4.42 -15.10 -5.30
C CYS A 77 -3.44 -13.95 -5.59
N LEU A 78 -2.98 -13.27 -4.52
CA LEU A 78 -1.86 -12.34 -4.64
C LEU A 78 -0.56 -13.13 -4.59
N GLU A 79 0.52 -12.54 -5.12
CA GLU A 79 1.83 -13.18 -5.11
C GLU A 79 2.59 -12.83 -3.83
N GLU A 80 3.37 -13.78 -3.28
CA GLU A 80 4.14 -13.56 -2.05
C GLU A 80 5.08 -12.36 -2.19
N ARG A 81 5.69 -12.16 -3.37
CA ARG A 81 6.59 -11.02 -3.61
C ARG A 81 5.93 -9.65 -3.41
N MET A 82 4.60 -9.59 -3.40
CA MET A 82 3.84 -8.37 -3.17
C MET A 82 3.57 -8.08 -1.69
N MET A 83 4.02 -8.94 -0.79
CA MET A 83 3.77 -8.79 0.64
C MET A 83 4.88 -8.01 1.34
N CYS A 84 4.49 -7.08 2.20
CA CYS A 84 5.40 -6.34 3.05
C CYS A 84 5.36 -6.93 4.47
N TYR A 85 6.49 -7.47 4.93
CA TYR A 85 6.59 -8.12 6.25
C TYR A 85 7.20 -7.20 7.31
N ASP A 86 7.68 -6.02 6.91
CA ASP A 86 8.34 -5.07 7.81
C ASP A 86 7.46 -3.85 8.02
N SER A 87 7.01 -3.66 9.27
CA SER A 87 6.13 -2.53 9.60
C SER A 87 6.81 -1.17 9.44
N ASN A 88 8.14 -1.10 9.56
CA ASN A 88 8.88 0.14 9.34
C ASN A 88 8.87 0.52 7.86
N VAL A 89 9.00 -0.47 6.96
CA VAL A 89 8.90 -0.26 5.53
C VAL A 89 7.51 0.23 5.16
N LEU A 90 6.47 -0.40 5.69
CA LEU A 90 5.09 0.02 5.48
C LEU A 90 4.87 1.47 5.92
N LYS A 91 5.36 1.81 7.11
CA LYS A 91 5.23 3.17 7.65
C LYS A 91 5.92 4.21 6.74
N GLU A 92 7.13 3.91 6.26
CA GLU A 92 7.86 4.81 5.36
C GLU A 92 7.12 5.03 4.05
N ILE A 93 6.54 3.96 3.49
CA ILE A 93 5.76 4.04 2.26
C ILE A 93 4.52 4.91 2.45
N VAL A 94 3.81 4.71 3.56
CA VAL A 94 2.60 5.51 3.86
C VAL A 94 2.95 6.97 4.08
N LEU A 95 3.99 7.27 4.85
CA LEU A 95 4.40 8.65 5.11
C LEU A 95 4.80 9.36 3.82
N TYR A 96 5.57 8.72 2.97
CA TYR A 96 5.99 9.30 1.69
C TYR A 96 4.77 9.59 0.81
N PHE A 97 3.82 8.66 0.74
CA PHE A 97 2.59 8.87 -0.03
C PHE A 97 1.78 10.05 0.52
N CYS A 98 1.63 10.14 1.83
CA CYS A 98 0.85 11.21 2.44
C CYS A 98 1.47 12.59 2.24
N GLU A 99 2.77 12.65 1.98
CA GLU A 99 3.47 13.91 1.72
C GLU A 99 3.49 14.29 0.23
N THR A 100 3.53 13.30 -0.66
CA THR A 100 3.80 13.54 -2.09
C THR A 100 2.75 12.99 -3.06
N GLY A 101 1.94 12.03 -2.61
CA GLY A 101 1.04 11.28 -3.49
C GLY A 101 1.75 10.22 -4.35
N GLU A 102 3.06 10.10 -4.21
CA GLU A 102 3.89 9.24 -5.06
C GLU A 102 4.27 7.93 -4.35
N ARG A 103 4.75 6.98 -5.17
CA ARG A 103 5.37 5.75 -4.63
C ARG A 103 6.75 6.09 -4.07
N ASN A 104 7.09 5.50 -2.93
CA ASN A 104 8.41 5.71 -2.34
C ASN A 104 9.49 5.09 -3.24
N PRO A 105 10.43 5.89 -3.81
CA PRO A 105 11.41 5.41 -4.77
C PRO A 105 12.53 4.56 -4.13
N ASP A 106 12.58 4.48 -2.80
CA ASP A 106 13.56 3.64 -2.11
C ASP A 106 13.19 2.16 -2.17
N TYR A 107 12.00 1.83 -2.68
CA TYR A 107 11.50 0.47 -2.78
C TYR A 107 11.13 0.13 -4.21
N ASP A 108 11.07 -1.17 -4.51
CA ASP A 108 10.71 -1.66 -5.84
C ASP A 108 9.19 -1.81 -5.96
N TRP A 109 8.69 -1.61 -7.18
CA TRP A 109 7.27 -1.68 -7.48
C TRP A 109 7.03 -2.49 -8.74
N ILE A 110 5.93 -3.24 -8.77
CA ILE A 110 5.54 -4.07 -9.90
C ILE A 110 4.37 -3.40 -10.61
N GLU A 111 4.52 -3.12 -11.90
CA GLU A 111 3.41 -2.64 -12.71
C GLU A 111 2.43 -3.78 -12.95
N ASP A 112 1.13 -3.51 -12.82
CA ASP A 112 0.10 -4.52 -13.03
C ASP A 112 0.08 -4.96 -14.49
N PRO A 113 0.39 -6.23 -14.79
CA PRO A 113 0.43 -6.72 -16.17
C PRO A 113 -0.95 -6.92 -16.80
N LEU A 114 -2.01 -6.79 -16.01
CA LEU A 114 -3.38 -6.97 -16.51
C LEU A 114 -3.97 -5.70 -17.11
N GLU A 115 -3.26 -4.60 -17.03
CA GLU A 115 -3.67 -3.32 -17.58
C GLU A 115 -3.39 -3.21 -19.09
#